data_5b09e9e814b3882f485c54e71bb4eb63
#
_entry.id   5b09e9e814b3882f485c54e71bb4eb63
#
_cell.length_a   1.000
_cell.length_b   1.000
_cell.length_c   1.000
_cell.angle_alpha   90.00
_cell.angle_beta   90.00
_cell.angle_gamma   90.00
#
_symmetry.space_group_name_H-M   'P 1'
#
loop_
_entity.id
_entity.type
_entity.pdbx_description
1 polymer ?
#
loop_
_entity_poly.entity_id
_entity_poly.type
_entity_poly.pdbx_seq_one_letter_code
_entity_poly.pdbx_strand_id
1 'polypeptide(L)'
;MKKNLSLVFNRSELGAGTRGSSLGIDSILIEASKRMKSFFIETPSVKISDKNQFLFKESKYKWAKYAKPLIDVYKDISEKIENQLANNKYPIIFSGDHSNAYGSICGLKKFYPNEDLGIIWIDAHADLHSPYTTPSGNIHGMPLAMAL
;
A
#
# COMPACT_ATOMS: atom_id res chain seq x y z
N MET A 1 -4.54 17.40 -21.32
CA MET A 1 -3.22 16.83 -20.96
C MET A 1 -3.42 15.36 -20.60
N LYS A 2 -2.80 14.41 -21.32
CA LYS A 2 -2.75 13.02 -20.86
C LYS A 2 -1.97 13.02 -19.53
N LYS A 3 -2.61 12.68 -18.41
CA LYS A 3 -1.89 12.49 -17.14
C LYS A 3 -0.88 11.37 -17.35
N ASN A 4 0.36 11.61 -17.00
CA ASN A 4 1.44 10.63 -17.10
C ASN A 4 1.28 9.61 -15.95
N LEU A 5 0.33 8.68 -16.10
CA LEU A 5 -0.03 7.70 -15.07
C LEU A 5 1.04 6.61 -14.93
N SER A 6 1.15 6.07 -13.74
CA SER A 6 1.96 4.90 -13.42
C SER A 6 1.19 3.98 -12.47
N LEU A 7 1.27 2.68 -12.68
CA LEU A 7 0.64 1.68 -11.82
C LEU A 7 1.64 1.14 -10.80
N VAL A 8 1.24 1.05 -9.56
CA VAL A 8 2.05 0.47 -8.48
C VAL A 8 1.31 -0.75 -7.94
N PHE A 9 1.90 -1.94 -8.09
CA PHE A 9 1.31 -3.18 -7.62
C PHE A 9 2.00 -3.64 -6.35
N ASN A 10 1.28 -3.58 -5.25
CA ASN A 10 1.73 -4.06 -3.94
C ASN A 10 0.86 -5.23 -3.47
N ARG A 11 1.42 -6.43 -3.49
CA ARG A 11 0.71 -7.66 -3.08
C ARG A 11 0.91 -8.02 -1.61
N SER A 12 1.48 -7.13 -0.78
CA SER A 12 1.64 -7.41 0.64
C SER A 12 0.29 -7.55 1.34
N GLU A 13 0.15 -8.63 2.11
CA GLU A 13 -1.00 -8.97 2.94
C GLU A 13 -0.64 -9.03 4.42
N LEU A 14 0.60 -8.64 4.75
CA LEU A 14 1.15 -8.76 6.09
C LEU A 14 0.36 -7.96 7.13
N GLY A 15 -0.13 -6.78 6.75
CA GLY A 15 -0.93 -5.94 7.64
C GLY A 15 -2.29 -6.53 7.97
N ALA A 16 -2.88 -7.28 7.05
CA ALA A 16 -4.11 -8.04 7.29
C ALA A 16 -3.87 -9.31 8.13
N GLY A 17 -2.64 -9.82 8.14
CA GLY A 17 -2.29 -11.03 8.87
C GLY A 17 -2.92 -12.31 8.32
N THR A 18 -3.43 -12.29 7.08
CA THR A 18 -4.09 -13.41 6.40
C THR A 18 -3.82 -13.37 4.91
N ARG A 19 -4.07 -14.49 4.22
CA ARG A 19 -3.86 -14.65 2.78
C ARG A 19 -5.15 -14.45 1.99
N GLY A 20 -5.00 -13.92 0.76
CA GLY A 20 -6.07 -13.90 -0.24
C GLY A 20 -6.40 -12.53 -0.80
N SER A 21 -6.25 -11.45 -0.04
CA SER A 21 -6.61 -10.10 -0.49
C SER A 21 -5.78 -9.61 -1.69
N SER A 22 -4.54 -10.07 -1.84
CA SER A 22 -3.70 -9.74 -3.00
C SER A 22 -4.23 -10.28 -4.33
N LEU A 23 -5.07 -11.31 -4.30
CA LEU A 23 -5.74 -11.85 -5.49
C LEU A 23 -6.71 -10.84 -6.12
N GLY A 24 -7.17 -9.85 -5.35
CA GLY A 24 -7.98 -8.74 -5.85
C GLY A 24 -7.29 -7.97 -6.98
N ILE A 25 -5.96 -7.82 -6.91
CA ILE A 25 -5.17 -7.17 -7.97
C ILE A 25 -5.28 -7.96 -9.28
N ASP A 26 -5.10 -9.27 -9.23
CA ASP A 26 -5.19 -10.13 -10.44
C ASP A 26 -6.61 -10.16 -10.98
N SER A 27 -7.62 -10.19 -10.11
CA SER A 27 -9.04 -10.12 -10.51
C SER A 27 -9.36 -8.81 -11.24
N ILE A 28 -8.87 -7.67 -10.74
CA ILE A 28 -9.02 -6.37 -11.39
C ILE A 28 -8.32 -6.37 -12.76
N LEU A 29 -7.10 -6.89 -12.85
CA LEU A 29 -6.35 -6.94 -14.10
C LEU A 29 -7.03 -7.84 -15.15
N ILE A 30 -7.57 -8.99 -14.73
CA ILE A 30 -8.31 -9.92 -15.60
C ILE A 30 -9.57 -9.24 -16.15
N GLU A 31 -10.38 -8.62 -15.28
CA GLU A 31 -11.59 -7.94 -15.72
C GLU A 31 -11.28 -6.71 -16.59
N ALA A 32 -10.28 -5.93 -16.21
CA ALA A 32 -9.84 -4.79 -16.99
C ALA A 32 -9.29 -5.17 -18.37
N SER A 33 -8.67 -6.33 -18.51
CA SER A 33 -8.20 -6.82 -19.80
C SER A 33 -9.33 -6.99 -20.84
N LYS A 34 -10.56 -7.18 -20.40
CA LYS A 34 -11.74 -7.28 -21.25
C LYS A 34 -12.27 -5.91 -21.69
N ARG A 35 -12.14 -4.88 -20.84
CA ARG A 35 -12.80 -3.57 -21.01
C ARG A 35 -11.83 -2.45 -21.33
N MET A 36 -10.60 -2.52 -20.82
CA MET A 36 -9.60 -1.45 -20.85
C MET A 36 -8.21 -2.00 -21.19
N LYS A 37 -8.13 -2.93 -22.14
CA LYS A 37 -6.90 -3.67 -22.47
C LYS A 37 -5.69 -2.77 -22.72
N SER A 38 -5.84 -1.72 -23.52
CA SER A 38 -4.75 -0.80 -23.86
C SER A 38 -4.24 -0.05 -22.63
N PHE A 39 -5.11 0.39 -21.73
CA PHE A 39 -4.73 1.15 -20.55
C PHE A 39 -3.70 0.41 -19.69
N PHE A 40 -3.94 -0.86 -19.36
CA PHE A 40 -3.05 -1.63 -18.50
C PHE A 40 -1.77 -2.12 -19.20
N ILE A 41 -1.80 -2.28 -20.54
CA ILE A 41 -0.63 -2.66 -21.32
C ILE A 41 0.30 -1.45 -21.54
N GLU A 42 -0.28 -0.29 -21.82
CA GLU A 42 0.46 0.92 -22.19
C GLU A 42 0.92 1.73 -20.97
N THR A 43 0.25 1.59 -19.81
CA THR A 43 0.61 2.33 -18.60
C THR A 43 1.81 1.68 -17.92
N PRO A 44 2.93 2.39 -17.71
CA PRO A 44 4.08 1.86 -17.00
C PRO A 44 3.71 1.36 -15.60
N SER A 45 4.31 0.26 -15.18
CA SER A 45 4.03 -0.30 -13.86
C SER A 45 5.31 -0.65 -13.09
N VAL A 46 5.21 -0.57 -11.76
CA VAL A 46 6.24 -1.00 -10.81
C VAL A 46 5.63 -1.96 -9.80
N LYS A 47 6.44 -2.89 -9.29
CA LYS A 47 6.03 -3.88 -8.29
C LYS A 47 6.75 -3.62 -6.97
N ILE A 48 6.03 -3.84 -5.87
CA ILE A 48 6.54 -3.78 -4.51
C ILE A 48 6.88 -5.21 -4.04
N SER A 49 7.92 -5.35 -3.23
CA SER A 49 8.26 -6.61 -2.58
C SER A 49 7.27 -6.89 -1.45
N ASP A 50 6.45 -7.93 -1.57
CA ASP A 50 5.30 -8.18 -0.68
C ASP A 50 5.64 -8.77 0.69
N LYS A 51 6.76 -9.49 0.80
CA LYS A 51 7.20 -10.18 2.04
C LYS A 51 6.21 -11.19 2.63
N ASN A 52 5.23 -11.67 1.85
CA ASN A 52 4.14 -12.54 2.32
C ASN A 52 4.61 -13.88 2.90
N GLN A 53 5.85 -14.30 2.62
CA GLN A 53 6.43 -15.50 3.24
C GLN A 53 6.51 -15.41 4.78
N PHE A 54 6.45 -14.20 5.35
CA PHE A 54 6.42 -14.04 6.81
C PHE A 54 5.09 -14.45 7.43
N LEU A 55 3.99 -14.52 6.67
CA LEU A 55 2.68 -15.02 7.15
C LEU A 55 2.71 -16.49 7.57
N PHE A 56 3.70 -17.25 7.10
CA PHE A 56 3.91 -18.65 7.49
C PHE A 56 4.75 -18.81 8.77
N LYS A 57 5.12 -17.68 9.41
CA LYS A 57 5.88 -17.65 10.65
C LYS A 57 5.06 -16.96 11.74
N GLU A 58 5.27 -17.37 12.97
CA GLU A 58 4.67 -16.68 14.10
C GLU A 58 5.18 -15.24 14.20
N SER A 59 4.26 -14.32 14.47
CA SER A 59 4.63 -12.92 14.66
C SER A 59 5.26 -12.71 16.05
N LYS A 60 6.42 -12.05 16.08
CA LYS A 60 7.10 -11.69 17.33
C LYS A 60 6.26 -10.75 18.21
N TYR A 61 5.44 -9.89 17.62
CA TYR A 61 4.68 -8.88 18.34
C TYR A 61 3.18 -9.17 18.24
N LYS A 62 2.55 -9.39 19.40
CA LYS A 62 1.13 -9.72 19.49
C LYS A 62 0.23 -8.58 18.97
N TRP A 63 0.56 -7.34 19.33
CA TRP A 63 -0.26 -6.16 19.09
C TRP A 63 0.23 -5.27 17.94
N ALA A 64 1.28 -5.71 17.23
CA ALA A 64 1.80 -5.09 16.01
C ALA A 64 2.38 -6.19 15.12
N LYS A 65 1.50 -7.07 14.64
CA LYS A 65 1.90 -8.27 13.89
C LYS A 65 2.70 -7.90 12.65
N TYR A 66 3.80 -8.63 12.47
CA TYR A 66 4.70 -8.46 11.31
C TYR A 66 5.27 -7.05 11.13
N ALA A 67 5.31 -6.21 12.18
CA ALA A 67 5.80 -4.84 12.09
C ALA A 67 7.19 -4.74 11.43
N LYS A 68 8.14 -5.63 11.78
CA LYS A 68 9.50 -5.58 11.22
C LYS A 68 9.52 -5.79 9.70
N PRO A 69 8.96 -6.86 9.11
CA PRO A 69 8.92 -6.98 7.65
C PRO A 69 8.02 -5.95 6.97
N LEU A 70 6.98 -5.41 7.65
CA LEU A 70 6.17 -4.32 7.12
C LEU A 70 6.95 -3.02 6.96
N ILE A 71 7.88 -2.70 7.84
CA ILE A 71 8.78 -1.55 7.69
C ILE A 71 9.54 -1.62 6.36
N ASP A 72 10.03 -2.79 5.97
CA ASP A 72 10.73 -2.98 4.70
C ASP A 72 9.78 -2.77 3.51
N VAL A 73 8.53 -3.25 3.61
CA VAL A 73 7.49 -3.02 2.59
C VAL A 73 7.18 -1.52 2.46
N TYR A 74 6.99 -0.82 3.58
CA TYR A 74 6.68 0.61 3.58
C TYR A 74 7.82 1.46 3.01
N LYS A 75 9.07 1.11 3.30
CA LYS A 75 10.25 1.75 2.70
C LYS A 75 10.26 1.58 1.18
N ASP A 76 10.06 0.34 0.69
CA ASP A 76 10.02 0.05 -0.75
C ASP A 76 8.87 0.81 -1.44
N ILE A 77 7.68 0.87 -0.83
CA ILE A 77 6.56 1.70 -1.32
C ILE A 77 6.96 3.17 -1.39
N SER A 78 7.47 3.71 -0.28
CA SER A 78 7.83 5.12 -0.16
C SER A 78 8.85 5.54 -1.22
N GLU A 79 9.92 4.75 -1.41
CA GLU A 79 10.95 5.01 -2.42
C GLU A 79 10.39 4.97 -3.84
N LYS A 80 9.52 3.99 -4.14
CA LYS A 80 8.93 3.88 -5.46
C LYS A 80 7.95 5.00 -5.77
N ILE A 81 7.12 5.40 -4.80
CA ILE A 81 6.21 6.55 -4.96
C ILE A 81 7.00 7.83 -5.20
N GLU A 82 8.01 8.13 -4.37
CA GLU A 82 8.90 9.27 -4.56
C GLU A 82 9.52 9.27 -5.96
N ASN A 83 10.01 8.12 -6.41
CA ASN A 83 10.60 7.97 -7.74
C ASN A 83 9.59 8.22 -8.89
N GLN A 84 8.33 7.74 -8.75
CA GLN A 84 7.31 8.01 -9.76
C GLN A 84 7.01 9.51 -9.85
N LEU A 85 6.87 10.18 -8.72
CA LEU A 85 6.62 11.62 -8.65
C LEU A 85 7.79 12.44 -9.22
N ALA A 86 9.04 12.08 -8.88
CA ALA A 86 10.26 12.70 -9.43
C ALA A 86 10.36 12.59 -10.96
N ASN A 87 9.76 11.56 -11.54
CA ASN A 87 9.65 11.36 -12.99
C ASN A 87 8.36 11.94 -13.59
N ASN A 88 7.70 12.88 -12.89
CA ASN A 88 6.45 13.52 -13.31
C ASN A 88 5.33 12.52 -13.60
N LYS A 89 5.28 11.39 -12.90
CA LYS A 89 4.22 10.40 -13.02
C LYS A 89 3.24 10.51 -11.87
N TYR A 90 1.97 10.23 -12.14
CA TYR A 90 0.91 10.16 -11.15
C TYR A 90 0.67 8.68 -10.79
N PRO A 91 1.04 8.23 -9.57
CA PRO A 91 0.92 6.84 -9.20
C PRO A 91 -0.54 6.47 -8.85
N ILE A 92 -0.99 5.34 -9.41
CA ILE A 92 -2.23 4.64 -9.00
C ILE A 92 -1.79 3.34 -8.34
N ILE A 93 -2.15 3.17 -7.06
CA ILE A 93 -1.66 2.07 -6.24
C ILE A 93 -2.77 1.03 -6.07
N PHE A 94 -2.45 -0.22 -6.41
CA PHE A 94 -3.26 -1.40 -6.10
C PHE A 94 -2.58 -2.15 -4.96
N SER A 95 -3.29 -2.35 -3.86
CA SER A 95 -2.71 -2.89 -2.64
C SER A 95 -3.43 -4.13 -2.14
N GLY A 96 -2.68 -5.07 -1.56
CA GLY A 96 -3.21 -6.29 -0.98
C GLY A 96 -3.92 -6.05 0.36
N ASP A 97 -3.42 -5.11 1.19
CA ASP A 97 -4.09 -4.68 2.41
C ASP A 97 -3.92 -3.18 2.65
N HIS A 98 -4.74 -2.62 3.56
CA HIS A 98 -4.83 -1.18 3.77
C HIS A 98 -3.64 -0.60 4.55
N SER A 99 -2.86 -1.40 5.29
CA SER A 99 -1.66 -0.91 6.00
C SER A 99 -0.65 -0.26 5.06
N ASN A 100 -0.64 -0.68 3.81
CA ASN A 100 0.26 -0.22 2.76
C ASN A 100 0.04 1.25 2.37
N ALA A 101 -1.12 1.84 2.71
CA ALA A 101 -1.39 3.27 2.54
C ALA A 101 -0.38 4.14 3.30
N TYR A 102 0.09 3.68 4.47
CA TYR A 102 1.12 4.37 5.23
C TYR A 102 2.41 4.57 4.42
N GLY A 103 2.90 3.53 3.74
CA GLY A 103 4.07 3.66 2.87
C GLY A 103 3.87 4.66 1.72
N SER A 104 2.64 4.74 1.19
CA SER A 104 2.29 5.70 0.14
C SER A 104 2.29 7.14 0.64
N ILE A 105 1.72 7.37 1.83
CA ILE A 105 1.72 8.69 2.50
C ILE A 105 3.16 9.12 2.79
N CYS A 106 4.00 8.22 3.29
CA CYS A 106 5.43 8.48 3.52
C CYS A 106 6.15 8.90 2.23
N GLY A 107 5.88 8.24 1.11
CA GLY A 107 6.48 8.57 -0.19
C GLY A 107 6.05 9.94 -0.71
N LEU A 108 4.77 10.28 -0.57
CA LEU A 108 4.24 11.61 -0.89
C LEU A 108 4.89 12.69 -0.02
N LYS A 109 4.92 12.49 1.31
CA LYS A 109 5.51 13.47 2.23
C LYS A 109 7.02 13.63 2.03
N LYS A 110 7.72 12.57 1.63
CA LYS A 110 9.14 12.63 1.31
C LYS A 110 9.41 13.44 0.05
N PHE A 111 8.54 13.34 -0.96
CA PHE A 111 8.65 14.12 -2.21
C PHE A 111 8.22 15.58 -2.00
N TYR A 112 7.20 15.83 -1.16
CA TYR A 112 6.69 17.15 -0.81
C TYR A 112 6.96 17.50 0.67
N PRO A 113 8.23 17.65 1.10
CA PRO A 113 8.57 17.76 2.52
C PRO A 113 7.99 19.01 3.20
N ASN A 114 7.84 20.09 2.46
CA ASN A 114 7.40 21.39 2.96
C ASN A 114 5.92 21.70 2.69
N GLU A 115 5.23 20.80 1.98
CA GLU A 115 3.83 20.99 1.63
C GLU A 115 2.91 20.33 2.68
N ASP A 116 1.77 20.95 2.93
CA ASP A 116 0.70 20.32 3.71
C ASP A 116 0.03 19.24 2.86
N LEU A 117 -0.09 18.04 3.42
CA LEU A 117 -0.68 16.89 2.75
C LEU A 117 -2.11 16.65 3.24
N GLY A 118 -3.09 16.92 2.40
CA GLY A 118 -4.48 16.54 2.64
C GLY A 118 -4.73 15.08 2.22
N ILE A 119 -5.43 14.31 3.07
CA ILE A 119 -5.81 12.93 2.80
C ILE A 119 -7.33 12.81 2.78
N ILE A 120 -7.89 12.27 1.68
CA ILE A 120 -9.28 11.85 1.61
C ILE A 120 -9.30 10.33 1.84
N TRP A 121 -9.88 9.92 2.99
CA TRP A 121 -9.98 8.52 3.39
C TRP A 121 -11.40 8.01 3.18
N ILE A 122 -11.58 7.10 2.22
CA ILE A 122 -12.89 6.53 1.88
C ILE A 122 -12.87 5.07 2.30
N ASP A 123 -13.38 4.79 3.49
CA ASP A 123 -13.36 3.47 4.12
C ASP A 123 -14.52 3.33 5.11
N ALA A 124 -14.94 2.09 5.38
CA ALA A 124 -15.91 1.77 6.43
C ALA A 124 -15.32 1.93 7.85
N HIS A 125 -13.99 1.98 7.98
CA HIS A 125 -13.26 2.09 9.23
C HIS A 125 -12.41 3.35 9.24
N ALA A 126 -12.08 3.83 10.45
CA ALA A 126 -11.23 5.02 10.60
C ALA A 126 -9.73 4.72 10.49
N ASP A 127 -9.33 3.46 10.64
CA ASP A 127 -7.94 2.97 10.63
C ASP A 127 -6.99 3.74 11.58
N LEU A 128 -7.55 4.10 12.74
CA LEU A 128 -6.89 4.87 13.80
C LEU A 128 -6.51 4.00 15.02
N HIS A 129 -6.50 2.67 14.86
CA HIS A 129 -6.00 1.81 15.93
C HIS A 129 -4.51 2.00 16.16
N SER A 130 -4.09 1.71 17.38
CA SER A 130 -2.69 1.61 17.79
C SER A 130 -2.43 0.24 18.41
N PRO A 131 -1.20 -0.14 18.73
CA PRO A 131 -0.92 -1.37 19.49
C PRO A 131 -1.64 -1.45 20.83
N TYR A 132 -2.10 -0.31 21.38
CA TYR A 132 -2.83 -0.25 22.65
C TYR A 132 -4.35 -0.42 22.50
N THR A 133 -4.90 -0.21 21.30
CA THR A 133 -6.36 -0.21 21.08
C THR A 133 -6.80 -1.31 20.12
N THR A 134 -5.89 -1.95 19.41
CA THR A 134 -6.23 -2.99 18.43
C THR A 134 -6.72 -4.27 19.09
N PRO A 135 -7.84 -4.85 18.65
CA PRO A 135 -8.30 -6.14 19.15
C PRO A 135 -7.52 -7.33 18.55
N SER A 136 -6.97 -7.16 17.35
CA SER A 136 -6.34 -8.24 16.57
C SER A 136 -4.81 -8.18 16.52
N GLY A 137 -4.21 -7.01 16.70
CA GLY A 137 -2.80 -6.73 16.44
C GLY A 137 -2.46 -6.59 14.94
N ASN A 138 -3.43 -6.67 14.06
CA ASN A 138 -3.22 -6.51 12.62
C ASN A 138 -3.06 -5.03 12.26
N ILE A 139 -2.00 -4.71 11.51
CA ILE A 139 -1.61 -3.31 11.27
C ILE A 139 -2.50 -2.65 10.20
N HIS A 140 -3.29 -3.41 9.43
CA HIS A 140 -4.19 -2.82 8.43
C HIS A 140 -5.23 -1.86 9.03
N GLY A 141 -5.55 -1.95 10.31
CA GLY A 141 -6.41 -1.00 11.00
C GLY A 141 -5.69 0.18 11.67
N MET A 142 -4.40 0.42 11.32
CA MET A 142 -3.55 1.43 11.95
C MET A 142 -2.94 2.47 10.98
N PRO A 143 -3.10 2.39 9.66
CA PRO A 143 -2.27 3.18 8.75
C PRO A 143 -2.48 4.68 8.89
N LEU A 144 -3.69 5.13 9.18
CA LEU A 144 -3.95 6.56 9.37
C LEU A 144 -3.38 7.05 10.71
N ALA A 145 -3.50 6.26 11.78
CA ALA A 145 -2.87 6.61 13.06
C ALA A 145 -1.34 6.69 12.99
N MET A 146 -0.71 5.88 12.13
CA MET A 146 0.73 5.93 11.90
C MET A 146 1.16 7.16 11.09
N ALA A 147 0.26 7.76 10.32
CA ALA A 147 0.54 8.90 9.46
C ALA A 147 0.31 10.26 10.16
N LEU A 148 -0.46 10.29 11.24
CA LEU A 148 -0.73 11.47 12.07
C LEU A 148 0.30 11.66 13.17
#